data_b3f585d1053ece8ef772ea1222251409
#
_entry.id   b3f585d1053ece8ef772ea1222251409
#
_cell.length_a   1.000
_cell.length_b   1.000
_cell.length_c   1.000
_cell.angle_alpha   90.00
_cell.angle_beta   90.00
_cell.angle_gamma   90.00
#
_symmetry.space_group_name_H-M   'P 1'
#
loop_
_entity.id
_entity.type
_entity.pdbx_description
1 polymer ?
#
loop_
_entity_poly.entity_id
_entity_poly.type
_entity_poly.pdbx_seq_one_letter_code
_entity_poly.pdbx_strand_id
1 'polypeptide(L)'
;MPERISFHDQIQRNKIKSFVLIGIIFIFFIILGYIISMILDPGYFFIIMVFATIFSLIYVLVGYYNSDKIALAAVRAKPASRTEHRMFYHATESMSIASGLPMPKLYVMDSEEINAFASGRDPKNAVICFTTGALKKLNKQELEGVMAHEMSHIANYDMRFMTLTAVLIGMVSIIAQMFLRSLWFANVGKGRDGRVQIFLILLGIIFAILAPIVAQLVSFAISRKREYAADATSIKFTRYPQGLADALKKIKSEHISRTEREHRVAKAMAPLFISDPFKRKIRGLFGTHPDIDDRIRNLESM
;
A
#
# COMPACT_ATOMS: atom_id res chain seq x y z
N MET A 1 16.78 26.54 9.50
CA MET A 1 15.70 25.93 10.29
C MET A 1 14.89 25.06 9.36
N PRO A 2 14.55 23.81 9.68
CA PRO A 2 13.67 23.01 8.83
C PRO A 2 12.30 23.69 8.81
N GLU A 3 11.75 23.93 7.60
CA GLU A 3 10.41 24.46 7.42
C GLU A 3 9.40 23.64 8.22
N ARG A 4 8.67 24.28 9.13
CA ARG A 4 7.53 23.66 9.82
C ARG A 4 6.40 23.50 8.78
N ILE A 5 6.32 22.33 8.15
CA ILE A 5 5.25 22.01 7.23
C ILE A 5 3.94 21.94 8.03
N SER A 6 2.98 22.80 7.67
CA SER A 6 1.64 22.78 8.27
C SER A 6 0.94 21.44 7.98
N PHE A 7 0.09 20.99 8.89
CA PHE A 7 -0.78 19.83 8.71
C PHE A 7 -1.63 19.94 7.41
N HIS A 8 -2.15 21.13 7.13
CA HIS A 8 -2.91 21.40 5.89
C HIS A 8 -2.07 21.25 4.63
N ASP A 9 -0.82 21.69 4.65
CA ASP A 9 0.11 21.55 3.52
C ASP A 9 0.44 20.09 3.25
N GLN A 10 0.55 19.29 4.30
CA GLN A 10 0.82 17.85 4.17
C GLN A 10 -0.36 17.11 3.52
N ILE A 11 -1.59 17.40 3.94
CA ILE A 11 -2.81 16.88 3.31
C ILE A 11 -2.87 17.27 1.83
N GLN A 12 -2.64 18.54 1.52
CA GLN A 12 -2.68 19.03 0.13
C GLN A 12 -1.60 18.36 -0.74
N ARG A 13 -0.38 18.25 -0.24
CA ARG A 13 0.72 17.53 -0.92
C ARG A 13 0.38 16.07 -1.19
N ASN A 14 -0.25 15.37 -0.24
CA ASN A 14 -0.64 13.97 -0.42
C ASN A 14 -1.76 13.82 -1.44
N LYS A 15 -2.73 14.73 -1.46
CA LYS A 15 -3.78 14.78 -2.49
C LYS A 15 -3.17 15.00 -3.88
N ILE A 16 -2.28 15.98 -4.03
CA ILE A 16 -1.59 16.27 -5.31
C ILE A 16 -0.79 15.06 -5.78
N LYS A 17 0.01 14.43 -4.90
CA LYS A 17 0.78 13.22 -5.23
C LYS A 17 -0.13 12.08 -5.72
N SER A 18 -1.29 11.91 -5.11
CA SER A 18 -2.27 10.90 -5.54
C SER A 18 -2.79 11.19 -6.95
N PHE A 19 -3.10 12.44 -7.27
CA PHE A 19 -3.55 12.82 -8.62
C PHE A 19 -2.43 12.71 -9.67
N VAL A 20 -1.20 13.09 -9.31
CA VAL A 20 -0.03 12.91 -10.19
C VAL A 20 0.21 11.44 -10.49
N LEU A 21 0.12 10.56 -9.48
CA LEU A 21 0.24 9.12 -9.68
C LEU A 21 -0.83 8.59 -10.65
N ILE A 22 -2.07 8.98 -10.47
CA ILE A 22 -3.18 8.64 -11.36
C ILE A 22 -2.86 9.07 -12.80
N GLY A 23 -2.40 10.31 -12.98
CA GLY A 23 -2.00 10.83 -14.29
C GLY A 23 -0.87 10.05 -14.94
N ILE A 24 0.16 9.70 -14.17
CA ILE A 24 1.29 8.88 -14.65
C ILE A 24 0.80 7.51 -15.14
N ILE A 25 -0.04 6.83 -14.38
CA ILE A 25 -0.57 5.51 -14.76
C ILE A 25 -1.49 5.62 -15.99
N PHE A 26 -2.31 6.65 -16.08
CA PHE A 26 -3.14 6.92 -17.24
C PHE A 26 -2.28 7.09 -18.50
N ILE A 27 -1.30 7.99 -18.47
CA ILE A 27 -0.38 8.26 -19.58
C ILE A 27 0.38 6.99 -19.96
N PHE A 28 0.79 6.20 -18.98
CA PHE A 28 1.47 4.93 -19.23
C PHE A 28 0.65 3.99 -20.11
N PHE A 29 -0.64 3.76 -19.81
CA PHE A 29 -1.47 2.89 -20.64
C PHE A 29 -1.76 3.47 -22.02
N ILE A 30 -1.81 4.80 -22.16
CA ILE A 30 -1.93 5.46 -23.47
C ILE A 30 -0.66 5.20 -24.31
N ILE A 31 0.52 5.39 -23.74
CA ILE A 31 1.80 5.10 -24.41
C ILE A 31 1.88 3.61 -24.78
N LEU A 32 1.48 2.72 -23.88
CA LEU A 32 1.44 1.29 -24.16
C LEU A 32 0.52 0.96 -25.33
N GLY A 33 -0.70 1.54 -25.36
CA GLY A 33 -1.63 1.43 -26.49
C GLY A 33 -1.05 1.94 -27.80
N TYR A 34 -0.37 3.09 -27.76
CA TYR A 34 0.33 3.67 -28.90
C TYR A 34 1.41 2.72 -29.46
N ILE A 35 2.25 2.17 -28.59
CA ILE A 35 3.31 1.23 -29.01
C ILE A 35 2.70 -0.03 -29.60
N ILE A 36 1.62 -0.57 -29.01
CA ILE A 36 0.89 -1.72 -29.55
C ILE A 36 0.34 -1.40 -30.95
N SER A 37 -0.23 -0.20 -31.14
CA SER A 37 -0.79 0.21 -32.41
C SER A 37 0.25 0.34 -33.55
N MET A 38 1.49 0.71 -33.20
CA MET A 38 2.57 0.81 -34.19
C MET A 38 3.09 -0.56 -34.69
N ILE A 39 2.86 -1.62 -33.91
CA ILE A 39 3.30 -2.98 -34.23
C ILE A 39 2.25 -3.72 -35.07
N LEU A 40 0.99 -3.38 -34.85
CA LEU A 40 -0.14 -3.94 -35.59
C LEU A 40 -0.36 -3.16 -36.91
N ASP A 41 -1.33 -3.60 -37.71
CA ASP A 41 -1.66 -2.92 -38.92
C ASP A 41 -2.14 -1.47 -38.68
N PRO A 42 -1.63 -0.47 -39.41
CA PRO A 42 -2.02 0.93 -39.24
C PRO A 42 -3.53 1.19 -39.30
N GLY A 43 -4.30 0.35 -39.98
CA GLY A 43 -5.75 0.43 -40.01
C GLY A 43 -6.43 0.26 -38.65
N TYR A 44 -5.76 -0.38 -37.69
CA TYR A 44 -6.28 -0.58 -36.32
C TYR A 44 -5.90 0.53 -35.36
N PHE A 45 -5.08 1.50 -35.78
CA PHE A 45 -4.56 2.56 -34.88
C PHE A 45 -5.65 3.22 -34.05
N PHE A 46 -6.69 3.73 -34.73
CA PHE A 46 -7.77 4.45 -34.04
C PHE A 46 -8.51 3.58 -33.02
N ILE A 47 -8.84 2.35 -33.43
CA ILE A 47 -9.55 1.39 -32.55
C ILE A 47 -8.70 1.08 -31.31
N ILE A 48 -7.41 0.81 -31.48
CA ILE A 48 -6.49 0.49 -30.38
C ILE A 48 -6.38 1.67 -29.42
N MET A 49 -6.25 2.89 -29.92
CA MET A 49 -6.17 4.10 -29.08
C MET A 49 -7.45 4.36 -28.31
N VAL A 50 -8.62 4.12 -28.90
CA VAL A 50 -9.90 4.21 -28.19
C VAL A 50 -9.97 3.18 -27.07
N PHE A 51 -9.62 1.91 -27.35
CA PHE A 51 -9.58 0.86 -26.31
C PHE A 51 -8.57 1.16 -25.21
N ALA A 52 -7.35 1.62 -25.54
CA ALA A 52 -6.34 1.99 -24.55
C ALA A 52 -6.82 3.12 -23.64
N THR A 53 -7.50 4.12 -24.22
CA THR A 53 -8.05 5.23 -23.45
C THR A 53 -9.17 4.78 -22.51
N ILE A 54 -10.13 4.00 -22.99
CA ILE A 54 -11.23 3.47 -22.18
C ILE A 54 -10.68 2.56 -21.07
N PHE A 55 -9.77 1.64 -21.41
CA PHE A 55 -9.14 0.74 -20.45
C PHE A 55 -8.39 1.52 -19.35
N SER A 56 -7.58 2.51 -19.77
CA SER A 56 -6.83 3.35 -18.85
C SER A 56 -7.75 4.09 -17.86
N LEU A 57 -8.83 4.67 -18.40
CA LEU A 57 -9.82 5.39 -17.58
C LEU A 57 -10.50 4.44 -16.57
N ILE A 58 -10.99 3.29 -17.04
CA ILE A 58 -11.63 2.28 -16.18
C ILE A 58 -10.64 1.80 -15.10
N TYR A 59 -9.41 1.49 -15.49
CA TYR A 59 -8.36 1.02 -14.61
C TYR A 59 -8.11 1.99 -13.45
N VAL A 60 -7.92 3.27 -13.77
CA VAL A 60 -7.67 4.32 -12.79
C VAL A 60 -8.89 4.56 -11.91
N LEU A 61 -10.10 4.60 -12.48
CA LEU A 61 -11.33 4.78 -11.72
C LEU A 61 -11.59 3.61 -10.76
N VAL A 62 -11.44 2.38 -11.23
CA VAL A 62 -11.58 1.17 -10.39
C VAL A 62 -10.56 1.21 -9.27
N GLY A 63 -9.29 1.50 -9.57
CA GLY A 63 -8.24 1.61 -8.56
C GLY A 63 -8.53 2.70 -7.52
N TYR A 64 -9.04 3.85 -7.94
CA TYR A 64 -9.36 4.96 -7.05
C TYR A 64 -10.57 4.68 -6.15
N TYR A 65 -11.68 4.20 -6.73
CA TYR A 65 -12.94 4.03 -5.99
C TYR A 65 -13.03 2.72 -5.19
N ASN A 66 -12.25 1.70 -5.56
CA ASN A 66 -12.27 0.38 -4.91
C ASN A 66 -10.92 0.00 -4.29
N SER A 67 -10.04 0.96 -4.06
CA SER A 67 -8.70 0.71 -3.50
C SER A 67 -8.75 -0.03 -2.15
N ASP A 68 -9.69 0.31 -1.29
CA ASP A 68 -9.95 -0.35 -0.02
C ASP A 68 -10.34 -1.83 -0.21
N LYS A 69 -11.30 -2.09 -1.10
CA LYS A 69 -11.77 -3.45 -1.38
C LYS A 69 -10.67 -4.32 -2.01
N ILE A 70 -9.88 -3.74 -2.93
CA ILE A 70 -8.77 -4.42 -3.57
C ILE A 70 -7.69 -4.77 -2.54
N ALA A 71 -7.34 -3.82 -1.65
CA ALA A 71 -6.38 -4.06 -0.59
C ALA A 71 -6.85 -5.16 0.37
N LEU A 72 -8.11 -5.10 0.83
CA LEU A 72 -8.71 -6.12 1.70
C LEU A 72 -8.77 -7.50 1.03
N ALA A 73 -9.15 -7.56 -0.24
CA ALA A 73 -9.20 -8.81 -1.00
C ALA A 73 -7.79 -9.42 -1.19
N ALA A 74 -6.77 -8.59 -1.42
CA ALA A 74 -5.39 -9.04 -1.58
C ALA A 74 -4.83 -9.74 -0.34
N VAL A 75 -5.31 -9.35 0.86
CA VAL A 75 -4.93 -9.96 2.14
C VAL A 75 -6.00 -10.91 2.70
N ARG A 76 -7.07 -11.15 1.95
CA ARG A 76 -8.21 -12.00 2.35
C ARG A 76 -8.82 -11.58 3.70
N ALA A 77 -8.87 -10.28 3.96
CA ALA A 77 -9.44 -9.74 5.18
C ALA A 77 -10.96 -9.99 5.26
N LYS A 78 -11.45 -10.23 6.46
CA LYS A 78 -12.89 -10.40 6.74
C LYS A 78 -13.39 -9.27 7.63
N PRO A 79 -14.66 -8.86 7.54
CA PRO A 79 -15.24 -7.90 8.47
C PRO A 79 -15.03 -8.35 9.92
N ALA A 80 -14.63 -7.42 10.80
CA ALA A 80 -14.50 -7.70 12.22
C ALA A 80 -15.88 -7.91 12.86
N SER A 81 -16.00 -8.91 13.75
CA SER A 81 -17.20 -9.12 14.56
C SER A 81 -17.17 -8.29 15.82
N ARG A 82 -18.22 -7.51 16.08
CA ARG A 82 -18.31 -6.65 17.28
C ARG A 82 -18.32 -7.46 18.59
N THR A 83 -18.84 -8.68 18.55
CA THR A 83 -18.89 -9.57 19.70
C THR A 83 -17.56 -10.23 20.01
N GLU A 84 -16.81 -10.65 18.98
CA GLU A 84 -15.53 -11.33 19.12
C GLU A 84 -14.37 -10.36 19.34
N HIS A 85 -14.42 -9.18 18.69
CA HIS A 85 -13.33 -8.22 18.69
C HIS A 85 -13.67 -6.95 19.47
N ARG A 86 -14.27 -7.08 20.66
CA ARG A 86 -14.75 -5.96 21.47
C ARG A 86 -13.68 -4.91 21.75
N MET A 87 -12.47 -5.36 22.13
CA MET A 87 -11.36 -4.44 22.43
C MET A 87 -10.95 -3.62 21.20
N PHE A 88 -10.96 -4.23 20.01
CA PHE A 88 -10.69 -3.55 18.74
C PHE A 88 -11.72 -2.47 18.43
N TYR A 89 -13.02 -2.76 18.61
CA TYR A 89 -14.09 -1.78 18.44
C TYR A 89 -13.97 -0.63 19.43
N HIS A 90 -13.76 -0.92 20.73
CA HIS A 90 -13.62 0.12 21.76
C HIS A 90 -12.40 1.01 21.51
N ALA A 91 -11.23 0.45 21.14
CA ALA A 91 -10.06 1.22 20.78
C ALA A 91 -10.35 2.15 19.58
N THR A 92 -11.07 1.66 18.58
CA THR A 92 -11.43 2.48 17.40
C THR A 92 -12.43 3.58 17.76
N GLU A 93 -13.46 3.30 18.55
CA GLU A 93 -14.43 4.29 19.02
C GLU A 93 -13.73 5.40 19.82
N SER A 94 -12.85 5.03 20.76
CA SER A 94 -12.05 5.98 21.55
C SER A 94 -11.18 6.86 20.66
N MET A 95 -10.48 6.28 19.68
CA MET A 95 -9.62 7.04 18.77
C MET A 95 -10.40 7.86 17.76
N SER A 96 -11.60 7.44 17.35
CA SER A 96 -12.49 8.24 16.51
C SER A 96 -12.96 9.51 17.23
N ILE A 97 -13.29 9.40 18.50
CA ILE A 97 -13.65 10.56 19.35
C ILE A 97 -12.42 11.47 19.54
N ALA A 98 -11.28 10.92 19.89
CA ALA A 98 -10.05 11.68 20.15
C ALA A 98 -9.52 12.41 18.92
N SER A 99 -9.66 11.83 17.73
CA SER A 99 -9.19 12.41 16.46
C SER A 99 -10.21 13.30 15.76
N GLY A 100 -11.50 13.20 16.13
CA GLY A 100 -12.60 13.86 15.41
C GLY A 100 -12.90 13.25 14.04
N LEU A 101 -12.37 12.06 13.74
CA LEU A 101 -12.58 11.38 12.46
C LEU A 101 -13.82 10.45 12.53
N PRO A 102 -14.50 10.24 11.39
CA PRO A 102 -15.53 9.21 11.34
C PRO A 102 -14.92 7.84 11.62
N MET A 103 -15.69 6.97 12.29
CA MET A 103 -15.27 5.62 12.59
C MET A 103 -15.00 4.82 11.31
N PRO A 104 -13.78 4.30 11.08
CA PRO A 104 -13.49 3.47 9.93
C PRO A 104 -14.17 2.11 10.04
N LYS A 105 -14.35 1.43 8.89
CA LYS A 105 -14.80 0.03 8.89
C LYS A 105 -13.67 -0.88 9.32
N LEU A 106 -13.98 -1.85 10.17
CA LEU A 106 -12.97 -2.73 10.78
C LEU A 106 -12.95 -4.10 10.11
N TYR A 107 -11.73 -4.56 9.84
CA TYR A 107 -11.46 -5.85 9.22
C TYR A 107 -10.36 -6.59 9.98
N VAL A 108 -10.38 -7.91 9.84
CA VAL A 108 -9.37 -8.82 10.44
C VAL A 108 -8.82 -9.72 9.34
N MET A 109 -7.51 -9.86 9.29
CA MET A 109 -6.82 -10.81 8.43
C MET A 109 -6.17 -11.91 9.27
N ASP A 110 -6.21 -13.13 8.75
CA ASP A 110 -5.61 -14.29 9.42
C ASP A 110 -4.09 -14.29 9.26
N SER A 111 -3.40 -13.91 10.32
CA SER A 111 -1.94 -13.95 10.42
C SER A 111 -1.55 -13.93 11.91
N GLU A 112 -0.61 -14.79 12.29
CA GLU A 112 -0.06 -14.83 13.66
C GLU A 112 0.89 -13.65 13.96
N GLU A 113 1.27 -12.87 12.96
CA GLU A 113 2.13 -11.69 13.13
C GLU A 113 1.38 -10.53 13.74
N ILE A 114 2.07 -9.69 14.51
CA ILE A 114 1.52 -8.41 14.95
C ILE A 114 1.66 -7.42 13.79
N ASN A 115 0.52 -7.12 13.15
CA ASN A 115 0.52 -6.14 12.07
C ASN A 115 -0.86 -5.47 11.91
N ALA A 116 -0.87 -4.29 11.27
CA ALA A 116 -2.07 -3.53 10.96
C ALA A 116 -1.85 -2.65 9.74
N PHE A 117 -2.93 -2.20 9.12
CA PHE A 117 -2.88 -1.17 8.09
C PHE A 117 -4.20 -0.41 7.97
N ALA A 118 -4.10 0.85 7.54
CA ALA A 118 -5.23 1.65 7.09
C ALA A 118 -5.27 1.73 5.56
N SER A 119 -6.45 1.72 4.98
CA SER A 119 -6.68 1.83 3.54
C SER A 119 -7.93 2.66 3.24
N GLY A 120 -7.99 3.23 2.04
CA GLY A 120 -9.15 3.98 1.59
C GLY A 120 -8.77 5.26 0.85
N ARG A 121 -9.75 5.93 0.26
CA ARG A 121 -9.54 7.15 -0.53
C ARG A 121 -9.69 8.45 0.27
N ASP A 122 -10.44 8.41 1.36
CA ASP A 122 -10.71 9.55 2.25
C ASP A 122 -11.18 9.07 3.63
N PRO A 123 -11.21 9.92 4.66
CA PRO A 123 -11.60 9.52 6.02
C PRO A 123 -13.01 8.91 6.13
N LYS A 124 -13.96 9.30 5.26
CA LYS A 124 -15.33 8.73 5.27
C LYS A 124 -15.38 7.33 4.67
N ASN A 125 -14.42 6.99 3.83
CA ASN A 125 -14.29 5.70 3.14
C ASN A 125 -13.03 4.95 3.60
N ALA A 126 -12.64 5.15 4.85
CA ALA A 126 -11.49 4.48 5.45
C ALA A 126 -11.86 3.11 5.99
N VAL A 127 -10.92 2.20 5.88
CA VAL A 127 -10.94 0.88 6.51
C VAL A 127 -9.67 0.68 7.31
N ILE A 128 -9.75 -0.01 8.44
CA ILE A 128 -8.59 -0.45 9.22
C ILE A 128 -8.63 -1.97 9.34
N CYS A 129 -7.53 -2.60 9.06
CA CYS A 129 -7.36 -4.05 9.14
C CYS A 129 -6.25 -4.40 10.13
N PHE A 130 -6.57 -5.27 11.10
CA PHE A 130 -5.61 -5.84 12.03
C PHE A 130 -5.44 -7.33 11.76
N THR A 131 -4.28 -7.87 12.08
CA THR A 131 -4.03 -9.30 12.08
C THR A 131 -4.66 -9.96 13.29
N THR A 132 -5.01 -11.25 13.18
CA THR A 132 -5.42 -12.06 14.34
C THR A 132 -4.35 -12.09 15.42
N GLY A 133 -3.06 -12.11 15.02
CA GLY A 133 -1.92 -12.04 15.95
C GLY A 133 -1.86 -10.73 16.73
N ALA A 134 -2.11 -9.58 16.06
CA ALA A 134 -2.16 -8.28 16.74
C ALA A 134 -3.26 -8.23 17.79
N LEU A 135 -4.47 -8.70 17.44
CA LEU A 135 -5.63 -8.71 18.36
C LEU A 135 -5.46 -9.66 19.53
N LYS A 136 -4.66 -10.73 19.39
CA LYS A 136 -4.37 -11.68 20.48
C LYS A 136 -3.25 -11.24 21.41
N LYS A 137 -2.22 -10.56 20.87
CA LYS A 137 -0.94 -10.33 21.59
C LYS A 137 -0.81 -8.91 22.15
N LEU A 138 -1.50 -7.93 21.55
CA LEU A 138 -1.47 -6.57 22.04
C LEU A 138 -2.46 -6.39 23.20
N ASN A 139 -2.00 -5.75 24.28
CA ASN A 139 -2.87 -5.29 25.34
C ASN A 139 -3.67 -4.04 24.87
N LYS A 140 -4.57 -3.55 25.72
CA LYS A 140 -5.45 -2.41 25.39
C LYS A 140 -4.66 -1.16 24.99
N GLN A 141 -3.61 -0.79 25.75
CA GLN A 141 -2.83 0.43 25.51
C GLN A 141 -2.00 0.33 24.24
N GLU A 142 -1.41 -0.83 23.98
CA GLU A 142 -0.66 -1.13 22.77
C GLU A 142 -1.57 -1.11 21.54
N LEU A 143 -2.77 -1.71 21.65
CA LEU A 143 -3.75 -1.72 20.58
C LEU A 143 -4.27 -0.30 20.26
N GLU A 144 -4.53 0.52 21.29
CA GLU A 144 -4.88 1.93 21.15
C GLU A 144 -3.75 2.74 20.50
N GLY A 145 -2.49 2.45 20.85
CA GLY A 145 -1.31 3.07 20.23
C GLY A 145 -1.21 2.79 18.72
N VAL A 146 -1.33 1.52 18.34
CA VAL A 146 -1.32 1.10 16.93
C VAL A 146 -2.54 1.67 16.20
N MET A 147 -3.74 1.63 16.82
CA MET A 147 -4.95 2.21 16.25
C MET A 147 -4.79 3.72 15.99
N ALA A 148 -4.23 4.45 16.94
CA ALA A 148 -3.98 5.88 16.81
C ALA A 148 -2.98 6.19 15.68
N HIS A 149 -1.98 5.34 15.49
CA HIS A 149 -1.03 5.43 14.40
C HIS A 149 -1.74 5.26 13.04
N GLU A 150 -2.58 4.22 12.88
CA GLU A 150 -3.37 4.01 11.67
C GLU A 150 -4.38 5.15 11.44
N MET A 151 -5.02 5.64 12.49
CA MET A 151 -5.93 6.79 12.41
C MET A 151 -5.20 8.08 11.99
N SER A 152 -3.92 8.22 12.33
CA SER A 152 -3.12 9.38 11.90
C SER A 152 -2.88 9.38 10.39
N HIS A 153 -2.66 8.21 9.77
CA HIS A 153 -2.57 8.08 8.31
C HIS A 153 -3.88 8.43 7.61
N ILE A 154 -5.01 8.10 8.25
CA ILE A 154 -6.34 8.50 7.76
C ILE A 154 -6.48 10.03 7.81
N ALA A 155 -6.15 10.66 8.96
CA ALA A 155 -6.20 12.10 9.16
C ALA A 155 -5.37 12.88 8.12
N ASN A 156 -4.16 12.40 7.84
CA ASN A 156 -3.20 13.02 6.93
C ASN A 156 -3.44 12.71 5.45
N TYR A 157 -4.42 11.87 5.09
CA TYR A 157 -4.62 11.34 3.74
C TYR A 157 -3.40 10.57 3.19
N ASP A 158 -2.51 10.12 4.06
CA ASP A 158 -1.38 9.28 3.69
C ASP A 158 -1.85 7.94 3.11
N MET A 159 -2.87 7.34 3.75
CA MET A 159 -3.47 6.08 3.31
C MET A 159 -3.90 6.11 1.84
N ARG A 160 -4.47 7.24 1.38
CA ARG A 160 -4.93 7.40 0.00
C ARG A 160 -3.80 7.19 -1.00
N PHE A 161 -2.68 7.88 -0.79
CA PHE A 161 -1.52 7.77 -1.67
C PHE A 161 -0.87 6.39 -1.58
N MET A 162 -0.72 5.84 -0.37
CA MET A 162 -0.14 4.52 -0.13
C MET A 162 -0.99 3.43 -0.76
N THR A 163 -2.30 3.45 -0.54
CA THR A 163 -3.21 2.44 -1.09
C THR A 163 -3.28 2.50 -2.61
N LEU A 164 -3.41 3.70 -3.19
CA LEU A 164 -3.38 3.87 -4.65
C LEU A 164 -2.08 3.34 -5.24
N THR A 165 -0.94 3.66 -4.61
CA THR A 165 0.36 3.15 -5.05
C THR A 165 0.38 1.62 -5.02
N ALA A 166 -0.01 1.00 -3.91
CA ALA A 166 -0.02 -0.46 -3.75
C ALA A 166 -0.95 -1.14 -4.75
N VAL A 167 -2.16 -0.62 -4.94
CA VAL A 167 -3.17 -1.18 -5.85
C VAL A 167 -2.73 -1.04 -7.31
N LEU A 168 -2.37 0.16 -7.73
CA LEU A 168 -2.00 0.41 -9.13
C LEU A 168 -0.73 -0.35 -9.52
N ILE A 169 0.26 -0.40 -8.64
CA ILE A 169 1.49 -1.19 -8.85
C ILE A 169 1.18 -2.69 -8.82
N GLY A 170 0.36 -3.14 -7.87
CA GLY A 170 -0.05 -4.54 -7.78
C GLY A 170 -0.72 -5.02 -9.05
N MET A 171 -1.63 -4.23 -9.60
CA MET A 171 -2.33 -4.54 -10.85
C MET A 171 -1.37 -4.59 -12.06
N VAL A 172 -0.44 -3.61 -12.19
CA VAL A 172 0.60 -3.65 -13.23
C VAL A 172 1.47 -4.91 -13.09
N SER A 173 1.84 -5.27 -11.88
CA SER A 173 2.63 -6.48 -11.62
C SER A 173 1.89 -7.77 -12.01
N ILE A 174 0.57 -7.83 -11.79
CA ILE A 174 -0.26 -8.97 -12.22
C ILE A 174 -0.29 -9.06 -13.74
N ILE A 175 -0.52 -7.95 -14.44
CA ILE A 175 -0.53 -7.89 -15.90
C ILE A 175 0.83 -8.36 -16.45
N ALA A 176 1.95 -7.87 -15.88
CA ALA A 176 3.28 -8.27 -16.26
C ALA A 176 3.52 -9.78 -16.05
N GLN A 177 3.07 -10.35 -14.92
CA GLN A 177 3.20 -11.79 -14.66
C GLN A 177 2.34 -12.63 -15.60
N MET A 178 1.11 -12.20 -15.88
CA MET A 178 0.25 -12.88 -16.85
C MET A 178 0.90 -12.89 -18.24
N PHE A 179 1.50 -11.77 -18.64
CA PHE A 179 2.22 -11.66 -19.88
C PHE A 179 3.44 -12.60 -19.92
N LEU A 180 4.30 -12.58 -18.91
CA LEU A 180 5.45 -13.46 -18.83
C LEU A 180 5.06 -14.94 -18.85
N ARG A 181 3.98 -15.32 -18.16
CA ARG A 181 3.41 -16.69 -18.23
C ARG A 181 2.94 -17.04 -19.63
N SER A 182 2.29 -16.10 -20.33
CA SER A 182 1.82 -16.36 -21.71
C SER A 182 2.98 -16.64 -22.68
N LEU A 183 4.16 -16.03 -22.44
CA LEU A 183 5.38 -16.33 -23.19
C LEU A 183 5.85 -17.78 -22.98
N TRP A 184 5.77 -18.28 -21.75
CA TRP A 184 6.17 -19.65 -21.43
C TRP A 184 5.27 -20.71 -22.10
N PHE A 185 3.95 -20.46 -22.13
CA PHE A 185 2.99 -21.36 -22.78
C PHE A 185 2.98 -21.21 -24.31
N ALA A 186 3.42 -20.10 -24.81
CA ALA A 186 3.48 -19.82 -26.23
C ALA A 186 4.79 -20.35 -26.85
N ASN A 187 5.08 -21.63 -26.76
CA ASN A 187 6.22 -22.35 -27.38
C ASN A 187 7.03 -21.46 -28.36
N VAL A 188 7.96 -20.65 -27.84
CA VAL A 188 8.75 -19.70 -28.60
C VAL A 188 9.78 -20.50 -29.41
N GLY A 189 9.38 -21.00 -30.56
CA GLY A 189 10.39 -21.77 -31.28
C GLY A 189 10.07 -22.31 -32.68
N LYS A 190 8.83 -22.45 -33.10
CA LYS A 190 8.56 -22.95 -34.45
C LYS A 190 7.35 -22.28 -35.10
N GLY A 191 7.61 -21.39 -36.08
CA GLY A 191 6.60 -20.95 -37.04
C GLY A 191 5.81 -19.68 -36.72
N ARG A 192 6.30 -18.77 -35.84
CA ARG A 192 5.64 -17.48 -35.61
C ARG A 192 6.08 -16.43 -36.59
N ASP A 193 5.11 -15.63 -37.04
CA ASP A 193 5.31 -14.40 -37.80
C ASP A 193 6.29 -13.49 -37.02
N GLY A 194 7.34 -12.98 -37.69
CA GLY A 194 8.37 -12.13 -37.07
C GLY A 194 7.79 -10.91 -36.33
N ARG A 195 6.60 -10.46 -36.73
CA ARG A 195 5.85 -9.37 -36.07
C ARG A 195 5.47 -9.70 -34.63
N VAL A 196 5.02 -10.93 -34.37
CA VAL A 196 4.66 -11.38 -33.00
C VAL A 196 5.89 -11.44 -32.09
N GLN A 197 7.02 -11.86 -32.64
CA GLN A 197 8.28 -11.90 -31.89
C GLN A 197 8.76 -10.49 -31.51
N ILE A 198 8.71 -9.55 -32.44
CA ILE A 198 9.03 -8.12 -32.19
C ILE A 198 8.09 -7.54 -31.13
N PHE A 199 6.78 -7.80 -31.21
CA PHE A 199 5.80 -7.38 -30.20
C PHE A 199 6.17 -7.86 -28.81
N LEU A 200 6.54 -9.14 -28.65
CA LEU A 200 6.89 -9.72 -27.37
C LEU A 200 8.17 -9.13 -26.79
N ILE A 201 9.17 -8.85 -27.65
CA ILE A 201 10.41 -8.18 -27.23
C ILE A 201 10.14 -6.75 -26.76
N LEU A 202 9.38 -5.97 -27.51
CA LEU A 202 9.06 -4.58 -27.17
C LEU A 202 8.25 -4.52 -25.87
N LEU A 203 7.31 -5.40 -25.67
CA LEU A 203 6.52 -5.48 -24.44
C LEU A 203 7.41 -5.87 -23.25
N GLY A 204 8.37 -6.79 -23.44
CA GLY A 204 9.38 -7.11 -22.45
C GLY A 204 10.26 -5.91 -22.06
N ILE A 205 10.68 -5.11 -23.02
CA ILE A 205 11.45 -3.86 -22.82
C ILE A 205 10.60 -2.85 -22.03
N ILE A 206 9.32 -2.69 -22.35
CA ILE A 206 8.41 -1.80 -21.62
C ILE A 206 8.32 -2.21 -20.15
N PHE A 207 8.12 -3.49 -19.87
CA PHE A 207 8.09 -3.98 -18.49
C PHE A 207 9.44 -3.83 -17.76
N ALA A 208 10.55 -3.98 -18.46
CA ALA A 208 11.88 -3.75 -17.91
C ALA A 208 12.12 -2.28 -17.52
N ILE A 209 11.61 -1.33 -18.32
CA ILE A 209 11.66 0.12 -18.01
C ILE A 209 10.70 0.47 -16.88
N LEU A 210 9.54 -0.17 -16.83
CA LEU A 210 8.54 0.07 -15.78
C LEU A 210 8.97 -0.41 -14.40
N ALA A 211 9.66 -1.53 -14.30
CA ALA A 211 10.03 -2.12 -13.02
C ALA A 211 10.78 -1.13 -12.10
N PRO A 212 11.81 -0.38 -12.56
CA PRO A 212 12.47 0.63 -11.73
C PRO A 212 11.57 1.83 -11.39
N ILE A 213 10.70 2.27 -12.32
CA ILE A 213 9.75 3.36 -12.07
C ILE A 213 8.76 2.96 -10.97
N VAL A 214 8.22 1.75 -11.06
CA VAL A 214 7.33 1.15 -10.05
C VAL A 214 8.04 1.05 -8.70
N ALA A 215 9.28 0.56 -8.66
CA ALA A 215 10.08 0.49 -7.44
C ALA A 215 10.30 1.87 -6.81
N GLN A 216 10.51 2.90 -7.63
CA GLN A 216 10.70 4.27 -7.16
C GLN A 216 9.39 4.89 -6.64
N LEU A 217 8.26 4.63 -7.29
CA LEU A 217 6.93 5.05 -6.81
C LEU A 217 6.58 4.39 -5.47
N VAL A 218 6.89 3.09 -5.28
CA VAL A 218 6.77 2.41 -3.98
C VAL A 218 7.65 3.09 -2.94
N SER A 219 8.89 3.39 -3.26
CA SER A 219 9.80 4.10 -2.35
C SER A 219 9.27 5.47 -1.95
N PHE A 220 8.63 6.22 -2.86
CA PHE A 220 7.98 7.49 -2.54
C PHE A 220 6.70 7.33 -1.72
N ALA A 221 5.99 6.21 -1.87
CA ALA A 221 4.82 5.91 -1.04
C ALA A 221 5.22 5.70 0.42
N ILE A 222 6.44 5.23 0.67
CA ILE A 222 6.96 4.94 1.99
C ILE A 222 7.97 6.04 2.36
N SER A 223 7.50 7.06 3.05
CA SER A 223 8.36 8.16 3.51
C SER A 223 8.60 8.07 5.01
N ARG A 224 9.87 7.94 5.43
CA ARG A 224 10.27 7.96 6.85
C ARG A 224 9.69 9.16 7.60
N LYS A 225 9.63 10.33 6.95
CA LYS A 225 9.03 11.54 7.53
C LYS A 225 7.54 11.38 7.86
N ARG A 226 6.80 10.60 7.05
CA ARG A 226 5.38 10.34 7.30
C ARG A 226 5.19 9.41 8.50
N GLU A 227 6.01 8.38 8.63
CA GLU A 227 5.97 7.49 9.79
C GLU A 227 6.22 8.26 11.09
N TYR A 228 7.25 9.11 11.15
CA TYR A 228 7.49 9.95 12.34
C TYR A 228 6.38 10.96 12.59
N ALA A 229 5.76 11.50 11.55
CA ALA A 229 4.60 12.39 11.69
C ALA A 229 3.37 11.62 12.18
N ALA A 230 3.18 10.37 11.73
CA ALA A 230 2.12 9.50 12.20
C ALA A 230 2.33 9.10 13.67
N ASP A 231 3.55 8.76 14.06
CA ASP A 231 3.92 8.50 15.46
C ASP A 231 3.61 9.72 16.35
N ALA A 232 4.06 10.90 15.97
CA ALA A 232 3.79 12.14 16.72
C ALA A 232 2.28 12.49 16.77
N THR A 233 1.54 12.21 15.71
CA THR A 233 0.08 12.46 15.67
C THR A 233 -0.67 11.44 16.52
N SER A 234 -0.22 10.18 16.55
CA SER A 234 -0.82 9.14 17.40
C SER A 234 -0.77 9.51 18.89
N ILE A 235 0.34 10.16 19.31
CA ILE A 235 0.47 10.66 20.69
C ILE A 235 -0.53 11.79 21.00
N LYS A 236 -0.86 12.65 20.02
CA LYS A 236 -1.91 13.65 20.22
C LYS A 236 -3.26 13.02 20.50
N PHE A 237 -3.56 11.86 19.91
CA PHE A 237 -4.83 11.16 20.11
C PHE A 237 -4.86 10.37 21.41
N THR A 238 -3.78 9.62 21.71
CA THR A 238 -3.70 8.75 22.90
C THR A 238 -3.31 9.48 24.16
N ARG A 239 -2.53 10.57 24.04
CA ARG A 239 -1.80 11.21 25.15
C ARG A 239 -0.87 10.23 25.91
N TYR A 240 -0.51 9.10 25.30
CA TYR A 240 0.26 8.04 25.93
C TYR A 240 1.24 7.40 24.93
N PRO A 241 2.47 7.92 24.79
CA PRO A 241 3.45 7.43 23.81
C PRO A 241 3.91 6.00 24.07
N GLN A 242 3.91 5.57 25.35
CA GLN A 242 4.39 4.25 25.73
C GLN A 242 3.59 3.11 25.08
N GLY A 243 2.29 3.28 24.87
CA GLY A 243 1.44 2.27 24.23
C GLY A 243 1.95 1.86 22.85
N LEU A 244 2.24 2.85 21.98
CA LEU A 244 2.81 2.58 20.64
C LEU A 244 4.25 2.07 20.74
N ALA A 245 5.07 2.60 21.66
CA ALA A 245 6.45 2.15 21.86
C ALA A 245 6.50 0.67 22.23
N ASP A 246 5.65 0.22 23.17
CA ASP A 246 5.60 -1.18 23.62
C ASP A 246 5.04 -2.12 22.53
N ALA A 247 4.05 -1.66 21.74
CA ALA A 247 3.60 -2.40 20.57
C ALA A 247 4.75 -2.61 19.55
N LEU A 248 5.54 -1.57 19.25
CA LEU A 248 6.69 -1.66 18.36
C LEU A 248 7.78 -2.57 18.91
N LYS A 249 8.04 -2.59 20.25
CA LYS A 249 8.97 -3.55 20.87
C LYS A 249 8.50 -4.99 20.67
N LYS A 250 7.21 -5.28 20.81
CA LYS A 250 6.65 -6.61 20.56
C LYS A 250 6.80 -7.01 19.10
N ILE A 251 6.48 -6.12 18.17
CA ILE A 251 6.67 -6.33 16.73
C ILE A 251 8.14 -6.67 16.43
N LYS A 252 9.08 -5.90 17.00
CA LYS A 252 10.52 -6.13 16.83
C LYS A 252 10.94 -7.51 17.33
N SER A 253 10.49 -7.91 18.52
CA SER A 253 10.85 -9.20 19.13
C SER A 253 10.36 -10.39 18.27
N GLU A 254 9.19 -10.28 17.66
CA GLU A 254 8.68 -11.31 16.74
C GLU A 254 9.48 -11.44 15.45
N HIS A 255 9.95 -10.32 14.88
CA HIS A 255 10.76 -10.35 13.67
C HIS A 255 12.11 -11.05 13.87
N ILE A 256 12.67 -11.04 15.09
CA ILE A 256 13.93 -11.67 15.41
C ILE A 256 13.78 -13.20 15.54
N SER A 257 12.62 -13.67 16.00
CA SER A 257 12.40 -15.08 16.37
C SER A 257 11.93 -15.98 15.22
N ARG A 258 11.71 -15.47 14.00
CA ARG A 258 11.11 -16.25 12.91
C ARG A 258 12.09 -16.72 11.84
N THR A 259 12.11 -18.04 11.66
CA THR A 259 12.50 -18.77 10.47
C THR A 259 11.39 -18.70 9.42
N GLU A 260 11.76 -18.64 8.15
CA GLU A 260 10.89 -18.53 6.97
C GLU A 260 9.59 -19.32 7.06
N ARG A 261 8.45 -18.62 7.19
CA ARG A 261 7.14 -19.16 6.83
C ARG A 261 6.60 -18.36 5.66
N GLU A 262 5.95 -19.04 4.73
CA GLU A 262 5.35 -18.46 3.55
C GLU A 262 4.41 -17.30 3.92
N HIS A 263 4.78 -16.09 3.54
CA HIS A 263 3.92 -14.93 3.71
C HIS A 263 2.81 -14.98 2.66
N ARG A 264 1.57 -15.16 3.12
CA ARG A 264 0.37 -15.15 2.26
C ARG A 264 -0.03 -13.76 1.76
N VAL A 265 0.74 -12.74 2.07
CA VAL A 265 0.47 -11.35 1.70
C VAL A 265 1.06 -11.03 0.35
N ALA A 266 0.30 -10.38 -0.52
CA ALA A 266 0.82 -9.88 -1.79
C ALA A 266 1.93 -8.84 -1.53
N LYS A 267 3.11 -9.03 -2.12
CA LYS A 267 4.27 -8.11 -1.95
C LYS A 267 3.94 -6.64 -2.24
N ALA A 268 2.98 -6.39 -3.12
CA ALA A 268 2.50 -5.04 -3.44
C ALA A 268 1.83 -4.34 -2.24
N MET A 269 1.31 -5.09 -1.26
CA MET A 269 0.64 -4.55 -0.08
C MET A 269 1.60 -4.22 1.08
N ALA A 270 2.87 -4.66 1.00
CA ALA A 270 3.87 -4.39 2.04
C ALA A 270 3.96 -2.92 2.48
N PRO A 271 3.86 -1.92 1.56
CA PRO A 271 3.90 -0.51 1.94
C PRO A 271 2.77 -0.03 2.85
N LEU A 272 1.68 -0.78 2.94
CA LEU A 272 0.53 -0.39 3.76
C LEU A 272 0.69 -0.76 5.23
N PHE A 273 1.47 -1.79 5.55
CA PHE A 273 1.58 -2.33 6.89
C PHE A 273 2.43 -1.46 7.82
N ILE A 274 2.12 -1.46 9.11
CA ILE A 274 2.90 -0.77 10.15
C ILE A 274 4.33 -1.33 10.26
N SER A 275 4.49 -2.61 9.89
CA SER A 275 5.78 -3.31 9.83
C SER A 275 5.84 -4.13 8.54
N ASP A 276 6.97 -4.04 7.83
CA ASP A 276 7.18 -4.76 6.57
C ASP A 276 7.21 -6.29 6.81
N PRO A 277 6.21 -7.05 6.31
CA PRO A 277 6.12 -8.48 6.54
C PRO A 277 7.21 -9.28 5.78
N PHE A 278 7.97 -8.66 4.88
CA PHE A 278 8.96 -9.32 4.01
C PHE A 278 10.41 -9.04 4.38
N LYS A 279 10.70 -8.24 5.42
CA LYS A 279 12.08 -7.88 5.75
C LYS A 279 12.89 -9.06 6.25
N ARG A 280 13.79 -9.53 5.41
CA ARG A 280 15.09 -10.05 5.80
C ARG A 280 16.03 -8.88 6.14
N LYS A 281 16.97 -9.06 7.07
CA LYS A 281 18.08 -8.18 7.52
C LYS A 281 18.81 -7.40 6.40
N ILE A 282 18.14 -6.61 5.58
CA ILE A 282 18.80 -5.67 4.67
C ILE A 282 18.83 -4.32 5.37
N ARG A 283 19.86 -4.08 6.17
CA ARG A 283 20.29 -2.75 6.58
C ARG A 283 20.70 -2.01 5.31
N GLY A 284 19.97 -0.99 4.90
CA GLY A 284 20.37 -0.18 3.74
C GLY A 284 19.28 0.77 3.25
N LEU A 285 19.63 1.57 2.25
CA LEU A 285 18.86 2.61 1.57
C LEU A 285 17.46 2.20 1.04
N PHE A 286 17.17 0.90 0.97
CA PHE A 286 15.91 0.32 0.45
C PHE A 286 14.92 -0.12 1.56
N GLY A 287 15.15 0.24 2.82
CA GLY A 287 14.20 -0.04 3.89
C GLY A 287 12.92 0.79 3.71
N THR A 288 11.78 0.12 3.67
CA THR A 288 10.46 0.72 3.42
C THR A 288 9.97 1.59 4.59
N HIS A 289 10.28 1.24 5.83
CA HIS A 289 9.97 2.02 7.04
C HIS A 289 11.25 2.53 7.72
N PRO A 290 11.16 3.56 8.59
CA PRO A 290 12.25 3.93 9.48
C PRO A 290 12.70 2.74 10.31
N ASP A 291 13.91 2.80 10.84
CA ASP A 291 14.38 1.80 11.79
C ASP A 291 13.42 1.79 13.01
N ILE A 292 12.96 0.61 13.37
CA ILE A 292 12.01 0.44 14.48
C ILE A 292 12.60 0.92 15.80
N ASP A 293 13.92 0.81 15.96
CA ASP A 293 14.63 1.30 17.15
C ASP A 293 14.66 2.82 17.23
N ASP A 294 14.76 3.49 16.07
CA ASP A 294 14.66 4.95 16.01
C ASP A 294 13.25 5.42 16.38
N ARG A 295 12.22 4.73 15.89
CA ARG A 295 10.83 5.03 16.26
C ARG A 295 10.59 4.85 17.75
N ILE A 296 11.04 3.72 18.34
CA ILE A 296 10.91 3.45 19.77
C ILE A 296 11.60 4.55 20.59
N ARG A 297 12.87 4.87 20.27
CA ARG A 297 13.61 5.92 21.00
C ARG A 297 12.92 7.28 20.94
N ASN A 298 12.39 7.65 19.77
CA ASN A 298 11.68 8.92 19.60
C ASN A 298 10.39 8.95 20.45
N LEU A 299 9.64 7.86 20.49
CA LEU A 299 8.42 7.74 21.29
C LEU A 299 8.71 7.80 22.79
N GLU A 300 9.77 7.14 23.25
CA GLU A 300 10.18 7.14 24.66
C GLU A 300 10.73 8.50 25.12
N SER A 301 11.14 9.36 24.19
CA SER A 301 11.62 10.72 24.48
C SER A 301 10.52 11.78 24.50
N MET A 302 9.27 11.43 24.15
CA MET A 302 8.12 12.34 24.13
C MET A 302 7.28 12.24 25.38
#